data_e85c79c9bc907e51d1c9afad3e8eab71
#
_entry.id   e85c79c9bc907e51d1c9afad3e8eab71
#
_cell.length_a   1.000
_cell.length_b   1.000
_cell.length_c   1.000
_cell.angle_alpha   90.00
_cell.angle_beta   90.00
_cell.angle_gamma   90.00
#
_symmetry.space_group_name_H-M   'P 1'
#
loop_
_entity.id
_entity.type
_entity.pdbx_description
1 polymer ?
#
loop_
_entity_poly.entity_id
_entity_poly.type
_entity_poly.pdbx_seq_one_letter_code
_entity_poly.pdbx_strand_id
1 'polypeptide(L)'
;MEITIKKDDLAKKSLFVATPMYGGVNHGLYMKACLDLQSISIQYGLNIKFSFLFNESLITRARNYLVDEFLNRSDCTHMLFLDSDIHFDPRDVIALIALDKDVSGGPYPKKAIKWKSVKTALTKNPDIDPQLLDKLTGDYVFNPVKGTAQFKVTDPLEVLEIGTGFMMIKREVFEKMEKQYPSIRYRPDHVGQANFDGSRYIHAFFDTVIDTKDSITGGGSDRYLSEDYMFCQMWRKMGGQVWLCPWMKTAHIGTYHFQGDMPAVANFVGEM
;
A
#
# COMPACT_ATOMS: atom_id res chain seq x y z
N MET A 1 -10.96 18.08 -4.75
CA MET A 1 -9.84 18.61 -5.59
C MET A 1 -9.99 18.05 -6.99
N GLU A 2 -9.71 18.85 -8.03
CA GLU A 2 -9.64 18.38 -9.41
C GLU A 2 -8.19 18.04 -9.75
N ILE A 3 -7.93 16.81 -10.22
CA ILE A 3 -6.60 16.37 -10.63
C ILE A 3 -6.53 16.49 -12.15
N THR A 4 -5.72 17.42 -12.63
CA THR A 4 -5.51 17.58 -14.08
C THR A 4 -4.48 16.55 -14.55
N ILE A 5 -4.89 15.64 -15.42
CA ILE A 5 -4.04 14.61 -16.01
C ILE A 5 -3.65 15.05 -17.42
N LYS A 6 -2.35 15.31 -17.63
CA LYS A 6 -1.80 15.64 -18.96
C LYS A 6 -1.08 14.41 -19.52
N LYS A 7 -1.52 13.96 -20.69
CA LYS A 7 -0.96 12.78 -21.35
C LYS A 7 0.54 12.91 -21.60
N ASP A 8 0.98 14.08 -22.06
CA ASP A 8 2.41 14.34 -22.36
C ASP A 8 3.31 14.29 -21.11
N ASP A 9 2.76 14.61 -19.94
CA ASP A 9 3.51 14.51 -18.68
C ASP A 9 3.58 13.06 -18.19
N LEU A 10 2.51 12.28 -18.38
CA LEU A 10 2.50 10.85 -18.06
C LEU A 10 3.43 10.05 -18.99
N ALA A 11 3.49 10.39 -20.25
CA ALA A 11 4.37 9.73 -21.22
C ALA A 11 5.87 9.86 -20.90
N LYS A 12 6.25 10.85 -20.08
CA LYS A 12 7.63 11.03 -19.56
C LYS A 12 7.92 10.21 -18.31
N LYS A 13 6.91 9.55 -17.76
CA LYS A 13 7.02 8.74 -16.54
C LYS A 13 7.05 7.27 -16.89
N SER A 14 7.63 6.48 -16.00
CA SER A 14 7.59 5.02 -16.09
C SER A 14 7.38 4.43 -14.71
N LEU A 15 6.48 3.47 -14.64
CA LEU A 15 6.01 2.85 -13.41
C LEU A 15 6.53 1.42 -13.29
N PHE A 16 7.13 1.11 -12.15
CA PHE A 16 7.49 -0.23 -11.74
C PHE A 16 6.46 -0.70 -10.69
N VAL A 17 5.60 -1.63 -11.07
CA VAL A 17 4.63 -2.24 -10.16
C VAL A 17 5.27 -3.45 -9.49
N ALA A 18 5.42 -3.38 -8.19
CA ALA A 18 6.13 -4.36 -7.37
C ALA A 18 5.15 -5.13 -6.48
N THR A 19 5.05 -6.43 -6.69
CA THR A 19 4.13 -7.28 -5.93
C THR A 19 4.88 -8.43 -5.27
N PRO A 20 5.02 -8.43 -3.94
CA PRO A 20 5.36 -9.65 -3.20
C PRO A 20 4.24 -10.67 -3.36
N MET A 21 4.58 -11.88 -3.83
CA MET A 21 3.61 -12.92 -4.19
C MET A 21 4.04 -14.27 -3.63
N TYR A 22 3.98 -14.41 -2.30
CA TYR A 22 4.35 -15.66 -1.64
C TYR A 22 3.50 -16.83 -2.16
N GLY A 23 4.17 -17.94 -2.48
CA GLY A 23 3.52 -19.12 -3.08
C GLY A 23 3.02 -18.91 -4.52
N GLY A 24 3.31 -17.79 -5.17
CA GLY A 24 2.86 -17.48 -6.52
C GLY A 24 1.35 -17.25 -6.64
N VAL A 25 0.67 -16.97 -5.52
CA VAL A 25 -0.79 -16.85 -5.47
C VAL A 25 -1.22 -15.37 -5.48
N ASN A 26 -2.28 -15.08 -6.23
CA ASN A 26 -2.94 -13.78 -6.22
C ASN A 26 -4.47 -13.94 -6.30
N HIS A 27 -5.18 -12.87 -5.98
CA HIS A 27 -6.64 -12.83 -6.13
C HIS A 27 -7.06 -12.37 -7.53
N GLY A 28 -8.12 -12.98 -8.09
CA GLY A 28 -8.60 -12.67 -9.44
C GLY A 28 -8.97 -11.20 -9.63
N LEU A 29 -9.50 -10.51 -8.62
CA LEU A 29 -9.79 -9.07 -8.69
C LEU A 29 -8.51 -8.22 -8.75
N TYR A 30 -7.45 -8.61 -8.03
CA TYR A 30 -6.14 -8.01 -8.15
C TYR A 30 -5.60 -8.15 -9.59
N MET A 31 -5.59 -9.37 -10.12
CA MET A 31 -5.12 -9.63 -11.49
C MET A 31 -5.92 -8.83 -12.53
N LYS A 32 -7.26 -8.78 -12.37
CA LYS A 32 -8.10 -7.96 -13.24
C LYS A 32 -7.69 -6.50 -13.18
N ALA A 33 -7.49 -5.92 -12.00
CA ALA A 33 -7.07 -4.53 -11.85
C ALA A 33 -5.69 -4.26 -12.48
N CYS A 34 -4.74 -5.21 -12.42
CA CYS A 34 -3.44 -5.11 -13.10
C CYS A 34 -3.59 -5.11 -14.63
N LEU A 35 -4.47 -5.96 -15.19
CA LEU A 35 -4.74 -5.98 -16.63
C LEU A 35 -5.44 -4.69 -17.10
N ASP A 36 -6.39 -4.19 -16.33
CA ASP A 36 -7.05 -2.91 -16.60
C ASP A 36 -6.03 -1.74 -16.50
N LEU A 37 -5.10 -1.78 -15.54
CA LEU A 37 -4.01 -0.81 -15.41
C LEU A 37 -3.07 -0.86 -16.63
N GLN A 38 -2.71 -2.03 -17.12
CA GLN A 38 -1.93 -2.19 -18.34
C GLN A 38 -2.66 -1.57 -19.54
N SER A 39 -3.97 -1.81 -19.66
CA SER A 39 -4.78 -1.29 -20.75
C SER A 39 -4.88 0.25 -20.71
N ILE A 40 -5.16 0.82 -19.55
CA ILE A 40 -5.26 2.27 -19.40
C ILE A 40 -3.92 2.97 -19.58
N SER A 41 -2.82 2.34 -19.16
CA SER A 41 -1.47 2.89 -19.34
C SER A 41 -1.10 3.12 -20.80
N ILE A 42 -1.50 2.20 -21.67
CA ILE A 42 -1.31 2.32 -23.12
C ILE A 42 -2.04 3.55 -23.65
N GLN A 43 -3.28 3.80 -23.20
CA GLN A 43 -4.07 4.96 -23.60
C GLN A 43 -3.40 6.30 -23.22
N TYR A 44 -2.75 6.33 -22.07
CA TYR A 44 -2.03 7.52 -21.57
C TYR A 44 -0.57 7.61 -22.03
N GLY A 45 -0.03 6.57 -22.67
CA GLY A 45 1.38 6.51 -23.06
C GLY A 45 2.33 6.31 -21.87
N LEU A 46 1.81 5.86 -20.74
CA LEU A 46 2.61 5.55 -19.56
C LEU A 46 3.27 4.18 -19.72
N ASN A 47 4.59 4.12 -19.59
CA ASN A 47 5.33 2.87 -19.59
C ASN A 47 5.16 2.18 -18.20
N ILE A 48 4.65 0.95 -18.20
CA ILE A 48 4.49 0.14 -16.98
C ILE A 48 5.28 -1.16 -17.09
N LYS A 49 5.94 -1.53 -16.00
CA LYS A 49 6.62 -2.81 -15.82
C LYS A 49 6.11 -3.47 -14.54
N PHE A 50 5.67 -4.72 -14.65
CA PHE A 50 5.26 -5.51 -13.50
C PHE A 50 6.42 -6.42 -13.06
N SER A 51 6.67 -6.46 -11.77
CA SER A 51 7.56 -7.43 -11.12
C SER A 51 6.80 -8.19 -10.05
N PHE A 52 6.75 -9.51 -10.19
CA PHE A 52 6.13 -10.42 -9.25
C PHE A 52 7.23 -11.24 -8.57
N LEU A 53 7.39 -11.04 -7.27
CA LEU A 53 8.39 -11.77 -6.50
C LEU A 53 7.76 -12.99 -5.83
N PHE A 54 8.15 -14.17 -6.30
CA PHE A 54 7.64 -15.44 -5.79
C PHE A 54 8.50 -15.99 -4.66
N ASN A 55 7.87 -16.75 -3.76
CA ASN A 55 8.53 -17.61 -2.76
C ASN A 55 9.49 -16.92 -1.76
N GLU A 56 9.41 -15.60 -1.59
CA GLU A 56 10.08 -14.95 -0.48
C GLU A 56 9.13 -14.87 0.72
N SER A 57 9.45 -15.60 1.78
CA SER A 57 8.59 -15.73 2.96
C SER A 57 8.67 -14.54 3.93
N LEU A 58 9.78 -13.81 3.90
CA LEU A 58 9.99 -12.65 4.76
C LEU A 58 9.65 -11.36 4.01
N ILE A 59 8.54 -10.73 4.37
CA ILE A 59 8.02 -9.55 3.64
C ILE A 59 9.02 -8.40 3.58
N THR A 60 9.82 -8.18 4.62
CA THR A 60 10.87 -7.15 4.64
C THR A 60 11.91 -7.41 3.56
N ARG A 61 12.38 -8.66 3.40
CA ARG A 61 13.32 -9.03 2.34
C ARG A 61 12.68 -8.91 0.96
N ALA A 62 11.43 -9.33 0.81
CA ALA A 62 10.71 -9.22 -0.46
C ALA A 62 10.64 -7.76 -0.93
N ARG A 63 10.27 -6.83 -0.05
CA ARG A 63 10.19 -5.42 -0.40
C ARG A 63 11.56 -4.83 -0.74
N ASN A 64 12.58 -5.11 0.06
CA ASN A 64 13.94 -4.62 -0.20
C ASN A 64 14.52 -5.16 -1.51
N TYR A 65 14.27 -6.42 -1.84
CA TYR A 65 14.67 -6.99 -3.13
C TYR A 65 13.96 -6.30 -4.31
N LEU A 66 12.66 -6.06 -4.21
CA LEU A 66 11.90 -5.36 -5.23
C LEU A 66 12.36 -3.91 -5.41
N VAL A 67 12.77 -3.22 -4.34
CA VAL A 67 13.39 -1.89 -4.45
C VAL A 67 14.73 -1.96 -5.17
N ASP A 68 15.57 -2.94 -4.83
CA ASP A 68 16.85 -3.13 -5.51
C ASP A 68 16.64 -3.41 -7.02
N GLU A 69 15.68 -4.26 -7.36
CA GLU A 69 15.31 -4.49 -8.77
C GLU A 69 14.85 -3.19 -9.45
N PHE A 70 14.01 -2.40 -8.79
CA PHE A 70 13.58 -1.10 -9.29
C PHE A 70 14.75 -0.13 -9.51
N LEU A 71 15.68 -0.02 -8.56
CA LEU A 71 16.81 0.88 -8.64
C LEU A 71 17.79 0.49 -9.74
N ASN A 72 17.88 -0.78 -10.09
CA ASN A 72 18.69 -1.27 -11.21
C ASN A 72 18.02 -1.07 -12.58
N ARG A 73 16.80 -0.56 -12.64
CA ARG A 73 16.11 -0.16 -13.89
C ARG A 73 16.16 1.36 -14.04
N SER A 74 17.09 1.84 -14.87
CA SER A 74 17.32 3.28 -15.10
C SER A 74 16.12 4.02 -15.70
N ASP A 75 15.22 3.30 -16.35
CA ASP A 75 14.05 3.83 -17.05
C ASP A 75 12.80 4.00 -16.16
N CYS A 76 12.78 3.46 -14.93
CA CYS A 76 11.64 3.58 -14.03
C CYS A 76 11.76 4.79 -13.12
N THR A 77 10.75 5.68 -13.13
CA THR A 77 10.69 6.91 -12.33
C THR A 77 9.91 6.76 -11.05
N HIS A 78 8.93 5.87 -11.03
CA HIS A 78 8.05 5.62 -9.90
C HIS A 78 7.97 4.12 -9.62
N MET A 79 7.87 3.78 -8.35
CA MET A 79 7.57 2.43 -7.87
C MET A 79 6.20 2.42 -7.21
N LEU A 80 5.38 1.43 -7.51
CA LEU A 80 4.12 1.17 -6.84
C LEU A 80 4.18 -0.20 -6.18
N PHE A 81 4.17 -0.24 -4.86
CA PHE A 81 3.86 -1.46 -4.14
C PHE A 81 2.37 -1.75 -4.22
N LEU A 82 2.05 -2.97 -4.60
CA LEU A 82 0.71 -3.54 -4.59
C LEU A 82 0.75 -4.94 -3.97
N ASP A 83 0.00 -5.16 -2.92
CA ASP A 83 -0.15 -6.51 -2.40
C ASP A 83 -1.10 -7.33 -3.29
N SER A 84 -0.82 -8.63 -3.47
CA SER A 84 -1.51 -9.52 -4.42
C SER A 84 -2.98 -9.80 -4.08
N ASP A 85 -3.48 -9.20 -3.02
CA ASP A 85 -4.86 -9.30 -2.51
C ASP A 85 -5.56 -7.94 -2.35
N ILE A 86 -5.00 -6.88 -2.94
CA ILE A 86 -5.62 -5.56 -3.01
C ILE A 86 -6.28 -5.36 -4.38
N HIS A 87 -7.58 -5.13 -4.39
CA HIS A 87 -8.31 -4.63 -5.56
C HIS A 87 -8.33 -3.10 -5.55
N PHE A 88 -8.08 -2.48 -6.70
CA PHE A 88 -7.97 -1.02 -6.86
C PHE A 88 -8.56 -0.57 -8.20
N ASP A 89 -8.90 0.70 -8.32
CA ASP A 89 -9.23 1.34 -9.60
C ASP A 89 -7.91 1.76 -10.29
N PRO A 90 -7.63 1.32 -11.52
CA PRO A 90 -6.41 1.71 -12.23
C PRO A 90 -6.28 3.22 -12.46
N ARG A 91 -7.40 3.97 -12.48
CA ARG A 91 -7.38 5.44 -12.56
C ARG A 91 -6.77 6.09 -11.33
N ASP A 92 -6.86 5.44 -10.16
CA ASP A 92 -6.21 5.90 -8.94
C ASP A 92 -4.69 5.88 -9.06
N VAL A 93 -4.12 4.89 -9.75
CA VAL A 93 -2.67 4.84 -10.03
C VAL A 93 -2.24 6.02 -10.92
N ILE A 94 -3.02 6.31 -11.96
CA ILE A 94 -2.78 7.48 -12.83
C ILE A 94 -2.87 8.78 -12.03
N ALA A 95 -3.85 8.88 -11.13
CA ALA A 95 -4.01 10.03 -10.24
C ALA A 95 -2.82 10.20 -9.29
N LEU A 96 -2.28 9.11 -8.70
CA LEU A 96 -1.09 9.18 -7.85
C LEU A 96 0.13 9.74 -8.60
N ILE A 97 0.36 9.30 -9.85
CA ILE A 97 1.45 9.84 -10.67
C ILE A 97 1.23 11.33 -10.98
N ALA A 98 -0.02 11.71 -11.32
CA ALA A 98 -0.36 13.11 -11.64
C ALA A 98 -0.27 14.04 -10.42
N LEU A 99 -0.50 13.54 -9.21
CA LEU A 99 -0.32 14.28 -7.95
C LEU A 99 1.14 14.63 -7.66
N ASP A 100 2.06 13.92 -8.26
CA ASP A 100 3.52 14.15 -8.18
C ASP A 100 4.06 14.26 -6.73
N LYS A 101 3.49 13.50 -5.79
CA LYS A 101 3.96 13.40 -4.40
C LYS A 101 5.10 12.39 -4.29
N ASP A 102 6.05 12.65 -3.39
CA ASP A 102 7.22 11.78 -3.21
C ASP A 102 6.83 10.39 -2.71
N VAL A 103 5.98 10.34 -1.67
CA VAL A 103 5.39 9.12 -1.13
C VAL A 103 3.89 9.35 -0.99
N SER A 104 3.08 8.51 -1.63
CA SER A 104 1.62 8.62 -1.60
C SER A 104 0.96 7.25 -1.73
N GLY A 105 -0.31 7.14 -1.32
CA GLY A 105 -1.05 5.89 -1.47
C GLY A 105 -2.52 6.03 -1.18
N GLY A 106 -3.27 4.96 -1.46
CA GLY A 106 -4.68 4.83 -1.14
C GLY A 106 -4.91 4.10 0.18
N PRO A 107 -5.99 4.42 0.89
CA PRO A 107 -6.39 3.67 2.08
C PRO A 107 -6.91 2.29 1.67
N TYR A 108 -6.55 1.25 2.41
CA TYR A 108 -7.18 -0.06 2.30
C TYR A 108 -7.59 -0.58 3.67
N PRO A 109 -8.74 -1.29 3.76
CA PRO A 109 -9.24 -1.77 5.05
C PRO A 109 -8.42 -2.97 5.54
N LYS A 110 -8.34 -3.13 6.85
CA LYS A 110 -7.91 -4.40 7.45
C LYS A 110 -8.94 -5.49 7.17
N LYS A 111 -8.50 -6.75 7.06
CA LYS A 111 -9.39 -7.93 6.86
C LYS A 111 -10.16 -8.24 8.14
N ALA A 112 -11.11 -7.38 8.48
CA ALA A 112 -11.97 -7.52 9.65
C ALA A 112 -13.33 -6.89 9.41
N ILE A 113 -14.39 -7.44 10.00
CA ILE A 113 -15.73 -6.86 10.00
C ILE A 113 -16.02 -6.33 11.39
N LYS A 114 -16.28 -5.03 11.50
CA LYS A 114 -16.65 -4.37 12.75
C LYS A 114 -18.15 -4.47 12.99
N TRP A 115 -18.63 -5.62 13.41
CA TRP A 115 -20.04 -5.88 13.70
C TRP A 115 -20.68 -4.83 14.62
N LYS A 116 -19.89 -4.29 15.57
CA LYS A 116 -20.36 -3.18 16.42
C LYS A 116 -20.66 -1.91 15.62
N SER A 117 -19.86 -1.59 14.62
CA SER A 117 -20.09 -0.44 13.74
C SER A 117 -21.31 -0.65 12.85
N VAL A 118 -21.50 -1.87 12.33
CA VAL A 118 -22.69 -2.27 11.57
C VAL A 118 -23.94 -2.09 12.43
N LYS A 119 -23.95 -2.62 13.64
CA LYS A 119 -25.07 -2.44 14.59
C LYS A 119 -25.35 -0.96 14.87
N THR A 120 -24.31 -0.16 15.09
CA THR A 120 -24.45 1.29 15.35
C THR A 120 -25.05 2.01 14.15
N ALA A 121 -24.64 1.67 12.93
CA ALA A 121 -25.16 2.28 11.70
C ALA A 121 -26.65 1.97 11.53
N LEU A 122 -27.05 0.71 11.71
CA LEU A 122 -28.45 0.29 11.67
C LEU A 122 -29.31 0.97 12.74
N THR A 123 -28.77 1.13 13.95
CA THR A 123 -29.50 1.81 15.04
C THR A 123 -29.69 3.30 14.72
N LYS A 124 -28.71 3.96 14.11
CA LYS A 124 -28.78 5.39 13.77
C LYS A 124 -29.58 5.68 12.51
N ASN A 125 -29.61 4.76 11.58
CA ASN A 125 -30.32 4.85 10.31
C ASN A 125 -30.91 3.48 9.96
N PRO A 126 -32.11 3.16 10.46
CA PRO A 126 -32.77 1.87 10.20
C PRO A 126 -33.01 1.59 8.70
N ASP A 127 -33.17 2.63 7.90
CA ASP A 127 -33.44 2.55 6.45
C ASP A 127 -32.16 2.55 5.59
N ILE A 128 -30.98 2.37 6.22
CA ILE A 128 -29.71 2.30 5.47
C ILE A 128 -29.75 1.16 4.46
N ASP A 129 -29.32 1.44 3.23
CA ASP A 129 -29.17 0.41 2.21
C ASP A 129 -28.23 -0.73 2.71
N PRO A 130 -28.72 -1.98 2.80
CA PRO A 130 -27.91 -3.11 3.26
C PRO A 130 -26.61 -3.29 2.48
N GLN A 131 -26.56 -2.89 1.20
CA GLN A 131 -25.33 -2.94 0.39
C GLN A 131 -24.24 -1.97 0.84
N LEU A 132 -24.56 -1.00 1.71
CA LEU A 132 -23.57 -0.12 2.31
C LEU A 132 -22.93 -0.72 3.57
N LEU A 133 -23.54 -1.76 4.16
CA LEU A 133 -23.06 -2.36 5.41
C LEU A 133 -21.74 -3.12 5.22
N ASP A 134 -21.47 -3.66 4.05
CA ASP A 134 -20.22 -4.32 3.70
C ASP A 134 -19.02 -3.35 3.72
N LYS A 135 -19.27 -2.04 3.53
CA LYS A 135 -18.25 -0.98 3.60
C LYS A 135 -17.86 -0.58 5.03
N LEU A 136 -18.63 -1.03 6.02
CA LEU A 136 -18.35 -0.85 7.45
C LEU A 136 -17.41 -1.96 7.97
N THR A 137 -16.37 -2.25 7.20
CA THR A 137 -15.37 -3.26 7.48
C THR A 137 -14.37 -2.80 8.55
N GLY A 138 -13.15 -3.29 8.51
CA GLY A 138 -12.13 -2.96 9.50
C GLY A 138 -11.66 -1.51 9.47
N ASP A 139 -10.69 -1.23 10.34
CA ASP A 139 -9.95 0.02 10.27
C ASP A 139 -9.09 0.07 9.02
N TYR A 140 -8.85 1.28 8.53
CA TYR A 140 -7.93 1.52 7.42
C TYR A 140 -6.47 1.56 7.89
N VAL A 141 -5.56 1.19 6.99
CA VAL A 141 -4.13 1.10 7.30
C VAL A 141 -3.44 2.43 7.04
N PHE A 142 -3.55 3.35 7.98
CA PHE A 142 -2.79 4.60 8.03
C PHE A 142 -2.82 5.21 9.43
N ASN A 143 -1.86 6.08 9.73
CA ASN A 143 -1.84 6.87 10.97
C ASN A 143 -1.80 8.36 10.63
N PRO A 144 -2.80 9.17 11.06
CA PRO A 144 -2.82 10.59 10.79
C PRO A 144 -1.74 11.34 11.61
N VAL A 145 -1.36 12.52 11.15
CA VAL A 145 -0.52 13.43 11.93
C VAL A 145 -1.26 13.82 13.23
N LYS A 146 -0.53 13.89 14.34
CA LYS A 146 -1.11 14.26 15.63
C LYS A 146 -1.85 15.62 15.52
N GLY A 147 -3.06 15.68 16.07
CA GLY A 147 -3.90 16.88 16.01
C GLY A 147 -4.84 16.95 14.81
N THR A 148 -4.76 16.04 13.87
CA THR A 148 -5.72 15.92 12.76
C THR A 148 -7.03 15.33 13.29
N ALA A 149 -7.95 16.19 13.75
CA ALA A 149 -9.26 15.76 14.27
C ALA A 149 -10.28 15.55 13.14
N GLN A 150 -10.16 16.31 12.05
CA GLN A 150 -11.04 16.22 10.87
C GLN A 150 -10.23 16.46 9.59
N PHE A 151 -10.59 15.81 8.52
CA PHE A 151 -9.98 16.01 7.21
C PHE A 151 -11.04 15.86 6.08
N LYS A 152 -10.76 16.48 4.95
CA LYS A 152 -11.60 16.32 3.76
C LYS A 152 -11.22 15.05 3.03
N VAL A 153 -12.20 14.14 2.86
CA VAL A 153 -11.98 12.88 2.13
C VAL A 153 -11.75 13.07 0.62
N THR A 154 -11.92 14.29 0.13
CA THR A 154 -11.71 14.66 -1.29
C THR A 154 -10.32 15.21 -1.59
N ASP A 155 -9.50 15.45 -0.59
CA ASP A 155 -8.19 16.09 -0.74
C ASP A 155 -7.07 15.18 -0.19
N PRO A 156 -5.84 15.26 -0.71
CA PRO A 156 -4.70 14.53 -0.14
C PRO A 156 -4.48 14.94 1.31
N LEU A 157 -4.30 13.95 2.15
CA LEU A 157 -4.04 14.11 3.57
C LEU A 157 -2.59 13.77 3.89
N GLU A 158 -1.86 14.70 4.51
CA GLU A 158 -0.56 14.36 5.10
C GLU A 158 -0.75 13.44 6.31
N VAL A 159 -0.01 12.34 6.34
CA VAL A 159 -0.10 11.32 7.38
C VAL A 159 1.29 10.94 7.91
N LEU A 160 1.32 10.31 9.08
CA LEU A 160 2.56 9.78 9.63
C LEU A 160 3.01 8.53 8.86
N GLU A 161 2.06 7.64 8.58
CA GLU A 161 2.36 6.31 8.03
C GLU A 161 1.19 5.82 7.18
N ILE A 162 1.50 5.11 6.12
CA ILE A 162 0.55 4.33 5.30
C ILE A 162 1.13 2.92 5.07
N GLY A 163 0.27 1.98 4.72
CA GLY A 163 0.69 0.62 4.38
C GLY A 163 1.17 0.49 2.94
N THR A 164 2.07 -0.46 2.70
CA THR A 164 2.63 -0.76 1.38
C THR A 164 1.69 -1.57 0.47
N GLY A 165 0.53 -1.99 0.95
CA GLY A 165 -0.45 -2.69 0.12
C GLY A 165 -0.93 -1.87 -1.09
N PHE A 166 -0.85 -0.52 -1.00
CA PHE A 166 -1.08 0.40 -2.11
C PHE A 166 -0.28 1.70 -1.89
N MET A 167 1.02 1.67 -2.16
CA MET A 167 1.94 2.79 -1.91
C MET A 167 2.80 3.09 -3.14
N MET A 168 2.75 4.34 -3.60
CA MET A 168 3.60 4.86 -4.67
C MET A 168 4.75 5.67 -4.09
N ILE A 169 5.96 5.46 -4.63
CA ILE A 169 7.20 6.08 -4.19
C ILE A 169 7.99 6.53 -5.42
N LYS A 170 8.45 7.78 -5.44
CA LYS A 170 9.38 8.24 -6.47
C LYS A 170 10.77 7.64 -6.30
N ARG A 171 11.47 7.41 -7.39
CA ARG A 171 12.86 6.93 -7.40
C ARG A 171 13.78 7.77 -6.51
N GLU A 172 13.68 9.08 -6.62
CA GLU A 172 14.53 10.01 -5.87
C GLU A 172 14.42 9.87 -4.35
N VAL A 173 13.31 9.34 -3.82
CA VAL A 173 13.13 9.05 -2.39
C VAL A 173 14.16 8.02 -1.96
N PHE A 174 14.25 6.90 -2.66
CA PHE A 174 15.23 5.85 -2.36
C PHE A 174 16.66 6.35 -2.54
N GLU A 175 16.94 7.07 -3.61
CA GLU A 175 18.28 7.65 -3.87
C GLU A 175 18.73 8.63 -2.78
N LYS A 176 17.80 9.42 -2.22
CA LYS A 176 18.07 10.29 -1.07
C LYS A 176 18.29 9.48 0.21
N MET A 177 17.46 8.44 0.43
CA MET A 177 17.57 7.58 1.61
C MET A 177 18.87 6.75 1.60
N GLU A 178 19.32 6.25 0.46
CA GLU A 178 20.63 5.56 0.33
C GLU A 178 21.80 6.43 0.82
N LYS A 179 21.76 7.72 0.46
CA LYS A 179 22.80 8.68 0.89
C LYS A 179 22.71 8.99 2.38
N GLN A 180 21.50 9.10 2.90
CA GLN A 180 21.27 9.45 4.32
C GLN A 180 21.52 8.28 5.27
N TYR A 181 21.24 7.05 4.83
CA TYR A 181 21.29 5.85 5.66
C TYR A 181 22.23 4.78 5.08
N PRO A 182 23.54 5.08 4.91
CA PRO A 182 24.48 4.11 4.31
C PRO A 182 24.66 2.85 5.17
N SER A 183 24.32 2.91 6.46
CA SER A 183 24.44 1.80 7.40
C SER A 183 23.41 0.69 7.24
N ILE A 184 22.30 0.94 6.50
CA ILE A 184 21.26 -0.09 6.28
C ILE A 184 21.59 -1.05 5.13
N ARG A 185 22.79 -0.97 4.55
CA ARG A 185 23.25 -1.91 3.53
C ARG A 185 23.51 -3.27 4.13
N TYR A 186 23.05 -4.30 3.46
CA TYR A 186 23.29 -5.69 3.85
C TYR A 186 23.60 -6.56 2.64
N ARG A 187 24.25 -7.68 2.90
CA ARG A 187 24.49 -8.70 1.89
C ARG A 187 23.28 -9.62 1.85
N PRO A 188 22.54 -9.67 0.75
CA PRO A 188 21.38 -10.55 0.64
C PRO A 188 21.83 -12.00 0.46
N ASP A 189 21.02 -12.91 0.97
CA ASP A 189 21.15 -14.35 0.80
C ASP A 189 20.06 -14.93 -0.11
N HIS A 190 19.54 -14.11 -1.01
CA HIS A 190 18.55 -14.54 -2.01
C HIS A 190 19.20 -15.51 -3.01
N VAL A 191 18.96 -16.78 -2.84
CA VAL A 191 19.45 -17.81 -3.76
C VAL A 191 18.38 -18.09 -4.80
N GLY A 192 18.76 -17.99 -6.08
CA GLY A 192 17.90 -18.39 -7.20
C GLY A 192 16.83 -17.38 -7.61
N GLN A 193 16.91 -16.14 -7.16
CA GLN A 193 16.05 -15.08 -7.66
C GLN A 193 16.50 -14.62 -9.04
N ALA A 194 15.55 -14.42 -9.96
CA ALA A 194 15.84 -13.87 -11.27
C ALA A 194 16.46 -12.47 -11.14
N ASN A 195 17.46 -12.17 -11.95
CA ASN A 195 18.16 -10.87 -11.97
C ASN A 195 18.99 -10.53 -10.72
N PHE A 196 19.32 -11.52 -9.88
CA PHE A 196 20.16 -11.34 -8.73
C PHE A 196 21.19 -12.47 -8.58
N ASP A 197 22.47 -12.13 -8.67
CA ASP A 197 23.60 -13.07 -8.56
C ASP A 197 24.21 -13.18 -7.15
N GLY A 198 23.68 -12.41 -6.17
CA GLY A 198 24.21 -12.38 -4.80
C GLY A 198 25.46 -11.52 -4.62
N SER A 199 25.96 -10.86 -5.68
CA SER A 199 27.25 -10.17 -5.66
C SER A 199 27.18 -8.77 -5.05
N ARG A 200 26.00 -8.10 -5.10
CA ARG A 200 25.85 -6.71 -4.64
C ARG A 200 25.19 -6.61 -3.28
N TYR A 201 25.51 -5.54 -2.57
CA TYR A 201 24.77 -5.15 -1.37
C TYR A 201 23.47 -4.42 -1.76
N ILE A 202 22.41 -4.67 -1.01
CA ILE A 202 21.14 -3.96 -1.13
C ILE A 202 20.82 -3.20 0.17
N HIS A 203 19.84 -2.30 0.14
CA HIS A 203 19.46 -1.49 1.30
C HIS A 203 18.20 -2.01 1.97
N ALA A 204 18.19 -2.08 3.30
CA ALA A 204 17.03 -2.45 4.11
C ALA A 204 16.13 -1.22 4.36
N PHE A 205 15.49 -0.70 3.29
CA PHE A 205 14.53 0.39 3.41
C PHE A 205 13.28 -0.01 4.19
N PHE A 206 12.93 -1.29 4.09
CA PHE A 206 11.77 -1.91 4.73
C PHE A 206 12.25 -2.95 5.74
N ASP A 207 12.23 -2.58 7.01
CA ASP A 207 12.57 -3.47 8.11
C ASP A 207 11.67 -3.16 9.31
N THR A 208 11.68 -3.99 10.33
CA THR A 208 10.94 -3.78 11.57
C THR A 208 11.87 -3.25 12.65
N VAL A 209 11.37 -2.32 13.47
CA VAL A 209 12.18 -1.71 14.52
C VAL A 209 11.34 -1.34 15.75
N ILE A 210 11.92 -1.46 16.94
CA ILE A 210 11.36 -0.80 18.12
C ILE A 210 11.75 0.69 18.03
N ASP A 211 10.76 1.56 17.94
CA ASP A 211 10.92 2.99 17.70
C ASP A 211 11.34 3.73 18.97
N THR A 212 12.55 3.50 19.43
CA THR A 212 13.18 4.24 20.53
C THR A 212 13.76 5.57 20.03
N LYS A 213 14.19 6.44 20.94
CA LYS A 213 14.87 7.72 20.58
C LYS A 213 16.17 7.49 19.82
N ASP A 214 16.85 6.38 20.10
CA ASP A 214 18.13 6.03 19.49
C ASP A 214 17.95 5.16 18.24
N SER A 215 16.72 4.79 17.88
CA SER A 215 16.43 4.00 16.68
C SER A 215 16.68 4.81 15.40
N ILE A 216 16.79 4.11 14.29
CA ILE A 216 16.99 4.74 12.98
C ILE A 216 15.89 5.74 12.62
N THR A 217 14.67 5.53 13.10
CA THR A 217 13.53 6.45 12.94
C THR A 217 13.63 7.65 13.89
N GLY A 218 14.20 7.47 15.08
CA GLY A 218 14.37 8.51 16.09
C GLY A 218 13.04 9.08 16.64
N GLY A 219 11.92 8.38 16.46
CA GLY A 219 10.60 8.85 16.85
C GLY A 219 10.31 8.73 18.35
N GLY A 220 10.93 7.77 19.04
CA GLY A 220 10.79 7.55 20.47
C GLY A 220 9.37 7.24 20.92
N SER A 221 8.60 6.52 20.09
CA SER A 221 7.22 6.15 20.41
C SER A 221 7.11 4.83 21.18
N ASP A 222 8.21 4.12 21.33
CA ASP A 222 8.33 2.77 21.91
C ASP A 222 7.43 1.72 21.22
N ARG A 223 6.91 2.03 20.02
CA ARG A 223 6.15 1.09 19.20
C ARG A 223 7.08 0.14 18.47
N TYR A 224 6.65 -1.11 18.30
CA TYR A 224 7.23 -2.00 17.31
C TYR A 224 6.63 -1.66 15.96
N LEU A 225 7.40 -0.96 15.12
CA LEU A 225 6.98 -0.54 13.79
C LEU A 225 7.06 -1.72 12.81
N SER A 226 6.05 -1.85 11.97
CA SER A 226 6.11 -2.66 10.75
C SER A 226 7.05 -2.04 9.73
N GLU A 227 7.39 -2.80 8.69
CA GLU A 227 8.35 -2.40 7.68
C GLU A 227 7.93 -1.15 6.90
N ASP A 228 6.64 -1.03 6.60
CA ASP A 228 6.03 0.12 5.93
C ASP A 228 6.04 1.38 6.81
N TYR A 229 5.75 1.20 8.10
CA TYR A 229 5.77 2.30 9.06
C TYR A 229 7.20 2.77 9.34
N MET A 230 8.16 1.85 9.46
CA MET A 230 9.57 2.21 9.58
C MET A 230 10.04 3.04 8.37
N PHE A 231 9.75 2.59 7.14
CA PHE A 231 10.06 3.34 5.92
C PHE A 231 9.48 4.76 5.96
N CYS A 232 8.19 4.90 6.29
CA CYS A 232 7.53 6.20 6.39
C CYS A 232 8.21 7.10 7.43
N GLN A 233 8.56 6.59 8.60
CA GLN A 233 9.22 7.36 9.66
C GLN A 233 10.64 7.76 9.27
N MET A 234 11.40 6.90 8.62
CA MET A 234 12.74 7.24 8.10
C MET A 234 12.66 8.38 7.08
N TRP A 235 11.72 8.30 6.13
CA TRP A 235 11.49 9.36 5.15
C TRP A 235 11.11 10.68 5.81
N ARG A 236 10.19 10.64 6.78
CA ARG A 236 9.75 11.82 7.54
C ARG A 236 10.89 12.43 8.38
N LYS A 237 11.77 11.62 8.95
CA LYS A 237 12.95 12.09 9.68
C LYS A 237 13.90 12.91 8.81
N MET A 238 13.89 12.68 7.49
CA MET A 238 14.64 13.48 6.51
C MET A 238 13.92 14.77 6.09
N GLY A 239 12.75 15.08 6.66
CA GLY A 239 11.91 16.20 6.26
C GLY A 239 10.93 15.89 5.13
N GLY A 240 10.83 14.61 4.71
CA GLY A 240 9.88 14.16 3.72
C GLY A 240 8.45 14.10 4.25
N GLN A 241 7.49 14.04 3.33
CA GLN A 241 6.06 13.95 3.63
C GLN A 241 5.48 12.68 3.03
N VAL A 242 4.49 12.11 3.73
CA VAL A 242 3.72 10.93 3.30
C VAL A 242 2.27 11.35 3.13
N TRP A 243 1.67 10.98 1.99
CA TRP A 243 0.35 11.43 1.60
C TRP A 243 -0.62 10.27 1.42
N LEU A 244 -1.77 10.36 2.06
CA LEU A 244 -2.91 9.49 1.84
C LEU A 244 -3.89 10.18 0.87
N CYS A 245 -4.48 9.40 -0.04
CA CYS A 245 -5.54 9.82 -0.95
C CYS A 245 -6.88 9.21 -0.51
N PRO A 246 -7.62 9.84 0.42
CA PRO A 246 -8.76 9.19 1.10
C PRO A 246 -9.94 8.87 0.19
N TRP A 247 -10.06 9.51 -0.98
CA TRP A 247 -11.13 9.25 -1.97
C TRP A 247 -10.99 7.93 -2.72
N MET A 248 -9.80 7.33 -2.69
CA MET A 248 -9.53 6.07 -3.41
C MET A 248 -10.25 4.92 -2.74
N LYS A 249 -10.91 4.10 -3.57
CA LYS A 249 -11.70 2.96 -3.12
C LYS A 249 -10.95 1.68 -3.43
N THR A 250 -10.48 1.03 -2.41
CA THR A 250 -9.80 -0.27 -2.51
C THR A 250 -10.59 -1.35 -1.80
N ALA A 251 -10.35 -2.61 -2.16
CA ALA A 251 -10.82 -3.75 -1.39
C ALA A 251 -9.64 -4.65 -1.00
N HIS A 252 -9.60 -5.07 0.26
CA HIS A 252 -8.61 -6.01 0.76
C HIS A 252 -9.25 -7.39 0.84
N ILE A 253 -8.84 -8.28 -0.06
CA ILE A 253 -9.47 -9.58 -0.25
C ILE A 253 -8.84 -10.61 0.68
N GLY A 254 -9.67 -11.45 1.29
CA GLY A 254 -9.21 -12.49 2.19
C GLY A 254 -10.28 -13.54 2.43
N THR A 255 -9.88 -14.62 3.09
CA THR A 255 -10.78 -15.70 3.46
C THR A 255 -11.66 -15.25 4.63
N TYR A 256 -12.95 -15.50 4.54
CA TYR A 256 -13.92 -15.33 5.63
C TYR A 256 -14.50 -16.69 6.03
N HIS A 257 -14.62 -16.93 7.32
CA HIS A 257 -15.18 -18.15 7.86
C HIS A 257 -16.70 -17.98 8.05
N PHE A 258 -17.50 -18.50 7.14
CA PHE A 258 -18.95 -18.45 7.21
C PHE A 258 -19.44 -19.52 8.21
N GLN A 259 -19.92 -19.09 9.38
CA GLN A 259 -20.48 -19.96 10.39
C GLN A 259 -22.00 -20.04 10.23
N GLY A 260 -22.56 -21.24 10.35
CA GLY A 260 -24.00 -21.44 10.35
C GLY A 260 -24.50 -21.84 11.75
N ASP A 261 -25.58 -21.19 12.18
CA ASP A 261 -26.34 -21.56 13.41
C ASP A 261 -27.82 -21.32 13.12
N MET A 262 -28.45 -22.29 12.48
CA MET A 262 -29.85 -22.21 12.09
C MET A 262 -30.81 -22.00 13.29
N PRO A 263 -30.63 -22.67 14.45
CA PRO A 263 -31.44 -22.41 15.62
C PRO A 263 -31.35 -20.97 16.13
N ALA A 264 -30.15 -20.38 16.16
CA ALA A 264 -29.97 -19.00 16.55
C ALA A 264 -30.62 -18.04 15.57
N VAL A 265 -30.47 -18.27 14.25
CA VAL A 265 -31.11 -17.43 13.22
C VAL A 265 -32.62 -17.47 13.33
N ALA A 266 -33.23 -18.62 13.50
CA ALA A 266 -34.70 -18.75 13.65
C ALA A 266 -35.23 -17.97 14.84
N ASN A 267 -34.47 -17.89 15.93
CA ASN A 267 -34.88 -17.11 17.14
C ASN A 267 -34.84 -15.58 16.90
N PHE A 268 -34.04 -15.07 15.94
CA PHE A 268 -33.87 -13.63 15.72
C PHE A 268 -34.67 -13.11 14.53
N VAL A 269 -34.87 -13.92 13.50
CA VAL A 269 -35.44 -13.47 12.21
C VAL A 269 -36.90 -13.91 12.06
N GLY A 270 -37.37 -14.84 12.90
CA GLY A 270 -38.67 -15.48 12.73
C GLY A 270 -38.62 -16.53 11.61
N GLU A 271 -39.71 -16.69 10.88
CA GLU A 271 -39.78 -17.69 9.79
C GLU A 271 -38.67 -17.46 8.74
N MET A 272 -37.93 -18.53 8.44
CA MET A 272 -36.99 -18.57 7.34
C MET A 272 -37.72 -18.99 6.05
#